data_ab8fd13416a998442f4181c30717e3a0
#
_entry.id   ab8fd13416a998442f4181c30717e3a0
#
_cell.length_a   1.000
_cell.length_b   1.000
_cell.length_c   1.000
_cell.angle_alpha   90.00
_cell.angle_beta   90.00
_cell.angle_gamma   90.00
#
_symmetry.space_group_name_H-M   'P 1'
#
loop_
_entity.id
_entity.type
_entity.pdbx_description
1 polymer ?
#
loop_
_entity_poly.entity_id
_entity_poly.type
_entity_poly.pdbx_seq_one_letter_code
_entity_poly.pdbx_strand_id
1 'polypeptide(L)'
;MKLLDLLKLSISNLKRRKLRTVLTVLGVLIGTASVVTMLSLGIGLDELNKESIAQSGSLKAIDVTVPYNRQDDSSNKKTEPLRIKDDTIETFSKIEHVEGVSPVLSTYVIIMQGPYIQNTQINGVNEEYMAEIKLESGHIPTDKKNLEFVYGNFVIKDFQNPKKPNESFYETNKLPNVDYNKPMFVIFDTESYEKANAGGENAPKPPKKYIIDTAGVVKGGALMDDYDSYNNFSFGIYCNIDALKVMLKKVYKNKPIPGQPTTKKGKPLKYMVYDSAKIYVDDMKNVLTVQKQITDMGFQAESQMEWIEQSKASTNMIQMVLGGIGAVSLFVASIGIANTMMMSIYERTKEIGIMKVLGCDMNRIRDMFLIESGAIGLIGGLTGVIFSFIISIVINALGVAVAVSGVDGNISRIPPWLVISAIIFAVIIGMLAGFFPSLRAMKLSPLTALRND
;
A
#
# COMPACT_ATOMS: atom_id res chain seq x y z
N MET A 1 -43.45 -34.94 -4.41
CA MET A 1 -43.10 -34.09 -3.24
C MET A 1 -42.58 -32.76 -3.76
N LYS A 2 -43.07 -31.64 -3.25
CA LYS A 2 -42.57 -30.30 -3.60
C LYS A 2 -41.27 -30.06 -2.85
N LEU A 3 -40.36 -29.26 -3.39
CA LEU A 3 -39.02 -28.97 -2.81
C LEU A 3 -39.14 -28.40 -1.38
N LEU A 4 -40.19 -27.64 -1.08
CA LEU A 4 -40.54 -27.12 0.24
C LEU A 4 -40.83 -28.21 1.28
N ASP A 5 -41.44 -29.34 0.88
CA ASP A 5 -41.75 -30.45 1.77
C ASP A 5 -40.48 -31.21 2.15
N LEU A 6 -39.56 -31.34 1.17
CA LEU A 6 -38.24 -31.93 1.41
C LEU A 6 -37.38 -31.09 2.39
N LEU A 7 -37.40 -29.76 2.25
CA LEU A 7 -36.74 -28.85 3.17
C LEU A 7 -37.30 -28.94 4.61
N LYS A 8 -38.64 -28.95 4.76
CA LYS A 8 -39.26 -29.09 6.09
C LYS A 8 -38.92 -30.42 6.75
N LEU A 9 -38.93 -31.53 6.00
CA LEU A 9 -38.52 -32.83 6.48
C LEU A 9 -37.03 -32.83 6.91
N SER A 10 -36.15 -32.27 6.10
CA SER A 10 -34.71 -32.18 6.41
C SER A 10 -34.44 -31.41 7.70
N ILE A 11 -35.08 -30.23 7.88
CA ILE A 11 -34.93 -29.43 9.09
C ILE A 11 -35.46 -30.16 10.34
N SER A 12 -36.62 -30.85 10.22
CA SER A 12 -37.20 -31.65 11.30
C SER A 12 -36.26 -32.76 11.76
N ASN A 13 -35.58 -33.42 10.80
CA ASN A 13 -34.67 -34.51 11.06
C ASN A 13 -33.39 -34.04 11.77
N LEU A 14 -32.85 -32.89 11.38
CA LEU A 14 -31.68 -32.27 12.04
C LEU A 14 -31.94 -31.94 13.52
N LYS A 15 -33.20 -31.57 13.88
CA LYS A 15 -33.56 -31.28 15.28
C LYS A 15 -33.61 -32.53 16.17
N ARG A 16 -33.80 -33.73 15.64
CA ARG A 16 -33.88 -34.96 16.46
C ARG A 16 -32.53 -35.40 17.04
N ARG A 17 -31.36 -34.98 16.46
CA ARG A 17 -30.02 -35.39 16.86
C ARG A 17 -29.10 -34.20 17.10
N LYS A 18 -29.44 -33.39 18.07
CA LYS A 18 -28.84 -32.07 18.34
C LYS A 18 -27.31 -32.11 18.44
N LEU A 19 -26.76 -33.01 19.26
CA LEU A 19 -25.32 -33.05 19.56
C LEU A 19 -24.48 -33.34 18.31
N ARG A 20 -24.88 -34.32 17.48
CA ARG A 20 -24.15 -34.69 16.27
C ARG A 20 -24.24 -33.60 15.22
N THR A 21 -25.44 -33.07 15.02
CA THR A 21 -25.66 -31.95 14.07
C THR A 21 -24.82 -30.74 14.47
N VAL A 22 -24.79 -30.39 15.75
CA VAL A 22 -23.97 -29.27 16.26
C VAL A 22 -22.50 -29.49 15.99
N LEU A 23 -21.94 -30.68 16.29
CA LEU A 23 -20.54 -30.97 16.04
C LEU A 23 -20.17 -30.90 14.56
N THR A 24 -21.06 -31.38 13.68
CA THR A 24 -20.87 -31.32 12.23
C THR A 24 -20.96 -29.88 11.72
N VAL A 25 -21.94 -29.11 12.19
CA VAL A 25 -22.09 -27.68 11.86
C VAL A 25 -20.90 -26.88 12.35
N LEU A 26 -20.38 -27.17 13.56
CA LEU A 26 -19.17 -26.52 14.08
C LEU A 26 -17.95 -26.74 13.17
N GLY A 27 -17.76 -27.95 12.63
CA GLY A 27 -16.69 -28.20 11.67
C GLY A 27 -16.80 -27.33 10.41
N VAL A 28 -18.02 -27.23 9.84
CA VAL A 28 -18.27 -26.35 8.68
C VAL A 28 -18.13 -24.87 9.04
N LEU A 29 -18.60 -24.47 10.24
CA LEU A 29 -18.46 -23.11 10.75
C LEU A 29 -17.00 -22.71 10.82
N ILE A 30 -16.14 -23.53 11.45
CA ILE A 30 -14.70 -23.23 11.59
C ILE A 30 -14.05 -23.10 10.20
N GLY A 31 -14.32 -24.04 9.30
CA GLY A 31 -13.78 -24.02 7.95
C GLY A 31 -14.21 -22.79 7.16
N THR A 32 -15.51 -22.46 7.19
CA THR A 32 -16.06 -21.30 6.47
C THR A 32 -15.55 -19.99 7.10
N ALA A 33 -15.55 -19.91 8.43
CA ALA A 33 -15.04 -18.74 9.13
C ALA A 33 -13.57 -18.46 8.82
N SER A 34 -12.73 -19.51 8.82
CA SER A 34 -11.31 -19.36 8.47
C SER A 34 -11.11 -18.81 7.07
N VAL A 35 -11.83 -19.37 6.07
CA VAL A 35 -11.71 -18.92 4.68
C VAL A 35 -12.20 -17.48 4.51
N VAL A 36 -13.36 -17.14 5.07
CA VAL A 36 -13.94 -15.80 4.94
C VAL A 36 -13.06 -14.75 5.63
N THR A 37 -12.61 -15.01 6.86
CA THR A 37 -11.76 -14.07 7.60
C THR A 37 -10.43 -13.84 6.86
N MET A 38 -9.83 -14.88 6.32
CA MET A 38 -8.58 -14.77 5.59
C MET A 38 -8.71 -13.94 4.30
N LEU A 39 -9.74 -14.22 3.50
CA LEU A 39 -10.01 -13.44 2.28
C LEU A 39 -10.35 -11.99 2.62
N SER A 40 -11.07 -11.76 3.69
CA SER A 40 -11.42 -10.44 4.21
C SER A 40 -10.18 -9.62 4.61
N LEU A 41 -9.20 -10.26 5.28
CA LEU A 41 -7.92 -9.63 5.60
C LEU A 41 -7.12 -9.28 4.34
N GLY A 42 -7.08 -10.18 3.37
CA GLY A 42 -6.39 -9.93 2.11
C GLY A 42 -6.98 -8.76 1.32
N ILE A 43 -8.31 -8.67 1.27
CA ILE A 43 -9.02 -7.56 0.60
C ILE A 43 -8.79 -6.24 1.36
N GLY A 44 -8.86 -6.25 2.69
CA GLY A 44 -8.64 -5.07 3.51
C GLY A 44 -7.21 -4.53 3.39
N LEU A 45 -6.20 -5.41 3.42
CA LEU A 45 -4.80 -5.04 3.22
C LEU A 45 -4.54 -4.45 1.83
N ASP A 46 -5.11 -5.03 0.77
CA ASP A 46 -4.97 -4.49 -0.60
C ASP A 46 -5.57 -3.08 -0.70
N GLU A 47 -6.67 -2.82 -0.02
CA GLU A 47 -7.34 -1.53 -0.01
C GLU A 47 -6.58 -0.49 0.81
N LEU A 48 -6.08 -0.86 2.00
CA LEU A 48 -5.22 -0.01 2.82
C LEU A 48 -3.92 0.36 2.08
N ASN A 49 -3.29 -0.60 1.41
CA ASN A 49 -2.12 -0.34 0.60
C ASN A 49 -2.42 0.68 -0.51
N LYS A 50 -3.56 0.56 -1.19
CA LYS A 50 -3.99 1.52 -2.23
C LYS A 50 -4.25 2.91 -1.65
N GLU A 51 -4.89 3.02 -0.49
CA GLU A 51 -5.14 4.30 0.19
C GLU A 51 -3.83 4.95 0.63
N SER A 52 -2.91 4.20 1.26
CA SER A 52 -1.59 4.67 1.68
C SER A 52 -0.77 5.21 0.50
N ILE A 53 -0.83 4.52 -0.63
CA ILE A 53 -0.08 4.89 -1.83
C ILE A 53 -0.70 6.09 -2.53
N ALA A 54 -2.03 6.20 -2.56
CA ALA A 54 -2.70 7.37 -3.12
C ALA A 54 -2.31 8.68 -2.39
N GLN A 55 -1.92 8.59 -1.12
CA GLN A 55 -1.38 9.71 -0.34
C GLN A 55 0.11 9.92 -0.56
N SER A 56 0.85 8.87 -0.92
CA SER A 56 2.32 8.86 -1.01
C SER A 56 2.90 9.29 -2.35
N GLY A 57 2.07 9.72 -3.32
CA GLY A 57 2.53 10.20 -4.62
C GLY A 57 1.92 9.46 -5.81
N SER A 58 2.41 9.75 -7.02
CA SER A 58 1.89 9.16 -8.25
C SER A 58 2.30 7.70 -8.40
N LEU A 59 1.31 6.81 -8.58
CA LEU A 59 1.55 5.40 -8.93
C LEU A 59 2.20 5.20 -10.29
N LYS A 60 2.23 6.25 -11.10
CA LYS A 60 2.81 6.28 -12.43
C LYS A 60 4.21 6.88 -12.46
N ALA A 61 4.78 7.20 -11.29
CA ALA A 61 6.10 7.82 -11.19
C ALA A 61 7.17 6.82 -10.76
N ILE A 62 8.37 7.02 -11.31
CA ILE A 62 9.59 6.29 -10.98
C ILE A 62 10.63 7.30 -10.56
N ASP A 63 11.17 7.16 -9.35
CA ASP A 63 12.28 7.96 -8.86
C ASP A 63 13.59 7.30 -9.25
N VAL A 64 14.45 8.05 -9.95
CA VAL A 64 15.71 7.55 -10.51
C VAL A 64 16.89 8.29 -9.88
N THR A 65 17.82 7.53 -9.35
CA THR A 65 19.08 8.05 -8.74
C THR A 65 20.30 7.31 -9.29
N VAL A 66 21.48 7.85 -9.02
CA VAL A 66 22.73 7.15 -9.32
C VAL A 66 23.11 6.31 -8.11
N PRO A 67 23.37 4.99 -8.27
CA PRO A 67 23.78 4.14 -7.16
C PRO A 67 25.05 4.66 -6.48
N TYR A 68 25.07 4.66 -5.15
CA TYR A 68 26.19 5.17 -4.34
C TYR A 68 27.53 4.54 -4.74
N ASN A 69 27.56 3.26 -5.05
CA ASN A 69 28.77 2.53 -5.47
C ASN A 69 29.35 2.98 -6.82
N ARG A 70 28.59 3.75 -7.61
CA ARG A 70 29.01 4.24 -8.94
C ARG A 70 29.27 5.76 -8.96
N GLN A 71 28.96 6.47 -7.88
CA GLN A 71 29.23 7.91 -7.79
C GLN A 71 30.73 8.20 -7.68
N ASP A 72 31.50 7.32 -7.03
CA ASP A 72 32.91 7.53 -6.67
C ASP A 72 33.87 6.47 -7.21
N ASP A 73 33.57 5.79 -8.31
CA ASP A 73 34.49 4.81 -8.90
C ASP A 73 35.72 5.50 -9.55
N SER A 74 36.42 6.27 -8.70
CA SER A 74 37.74 6.81 -9.02
C SER A 74 38.84 5.74 -9.10
N SER A 75 38.54 4.49 -8.71
CA SER A 75 39.49 3.36 -8.74
C SER A 75 39.61 2.72 -10.11
N ASN A 76 38.59 2.84 -10.97
CA ASN A 76 38.63 2.30 -12.32
C ASN A 76 38.80 3.43 -13.36
N LYS A 77 40.06 3.74 -13.67
CA LYS A 77 40.51 4.83 -14.55
C LYS A 77 39.94 4.84 -15.99
N LYS A 78 39.05 3.95 -16.38
CA LYS A 78 38.61 3.78 -17.78
C LYS A 78 37.13 4.05 -18.03
N THR A 79 36.28 4.18 -17.02
CA THR A 79 34.85 4.43 -17.21
C THR A 79 34.48 5.80 -16.66
N GLU A 80 33.79 6.64 -17.43
CA GLU A 80 33.21 7.87 -16.89
C GLU A 80 32.18 7.52 -15.81
N PRO A 81 32.15 8.25 -14.69
CA PRO A 81 31.18 8.02 -13.63
C PRO A 81 29.76 8.23 -14.19
N LEU A 82 28.85 7.35 -13.84
CA LEU A 82 27.45 7.45 -14.22
C LEU A 82 26.87 8.74 -13.62
N ARG A 83 26.15 9.52 -14.42
CA ARG A 83 25.60 10.82 -14.00
C ARG A 83 24.27 11.06 -14.70
N ILE A 84 23.34 11.67 -13.97
CA ILE A 84 22.11 12.17 -14.58
C ILE A 84 22.39 13.59 -15.10
N LYS A 85 22.40 13.76 -16.43
CA LYS A 85 22.64 15.02 -17.14
C LYS A 85 21.60 15.19 -18.25
N ASP A 86 21.60 16.32 -18.96
CA ASP A 86 20.59 16.60 -19.99
C ASP A 86 20.47 15.48 -21.03
N ASP A 87 21.60 14.90 -21.50
CA ASP A 87 21.57 13.75 -22.44
C ASP A 87 20.91 12.51 -21.83
N THR A 88 21.07 12.31 -20.51
CA THR A 88 20.45 11.19 -19.80
C THR A 88 18.94 11.40 -19.70
N ILE A 89 18.50 12.62 -19.40
CA ILE A 89 17.08 13.00 -19.37
C ILE A 89 16.45 12.79 -20.75
N GLU A 90 17.15 13.19 -21.82
CA GLU A 90 16.69 12.94 -23.19
C GLU A 90 16.62 11.45 -23.51
N THR A 91 17.55 10.65 -23.00
CA THR A 91 17.52 9.19 -23.18
C THR A 91 16.31 8.58 -22.47
N PHE A 92 16.02 9.00 -21.23
CA PHE A 92 14.86 8.54 -20.49
C PHE A 92 13.54 8.92 -21.16
N SER A 93 13.46 10.13 -21.73
CA SER A 93 12.25 10.57 -22.44
C SER A 93 11.94 9.80 -23.72
N LYS A 94 12.93 9.07 -24.28
CA LYS A 94 12.76 8.22 -25.47
C LYS A 94 12.36 6.79 -25.15
N ILE A 95 12.30 6.41 -23.89
CA ILE A 95 11.84 5.08 -23.47
C ILE A 95 10.35 4.97 -23.77
N GLU A 96 9.94 3.86 -24.35
CA GLU A 96 8.54 3.57 -24.63
C GLU A 96 7.70 3.64 -23.35
N HIS A 97 6.51 4.21 -23.40
CA HIS A 97 5.60 4.46 -22.27
C HIS A 97 6.02 5.60 -21.31
N VAL A 98 7.09 6.34 -21.56
CA VAL A 98 7.44 7.53 -20.79
C VAL A 98 6.70 8.75 -21.35
N GLU A 99 5.86 9.39 -20.52
CA GLU A 99 5.14 10.62 -20.87
C GLU A 99 5.96 11.88 -20.56
N GLY A 100 6.74 11.85 -19.47
CA GLY A 100 7.51 12.98 -19.02
C GLY A 100 8.69 12.60 -18.15
N VAL A 101 9.68 13.48 -18.07
CA VAL A 101 10.86 13.33 -17.21
C VAL A 101 11.16 14.64 -16.52
N SER A 102 11.17 14.62 -15.20
CA SER A 102 11.56 15.77 -14.38
C SER A 102 12.93 15.57 -13.77
N PRO A 103 13.96 16.30 -14.21
CA PRO A 103 15.22 16.34 -13.48
C PRO A 103 15.04 17.09 -12.15
N VAL A 104 15.71 16.63 -11.09
CA VAL A 104 15.74 17.26 -9.78
C VAL A 104 17.15 17.77 -9.53
N LEU A 105 17.27 19.07 -9.35
CA LEU A 105 18.52 19.75 -9.00
C LEU A 105 18.42 20.22 -7.55
N SER A 106 19.20 19.61 -6.68
CA SER A 106 19.18 19.96 -5.26
C SER A 106 20.38 20.81 -4.88
N THR A 107 20.21 21.72 -3.94
CA THR A 107 21.29 22.50 -3.36
C THR A 107 20.96 22.87 -1.92
N TYR A 108 22.00 22.95 -1.08
CA TYR A 108 21.85 23.42 0.30
C TYR A 108 21.84 24.94 0.36
N VAL A 109 20.94 25.47 1.19
CA VAL A 109 20.80 26.90 1.44
C VAL A 109 20.57 27.16 2.92
N ILE A 110 20.90 28.37 3.37
CA ILE A 110 20.50 28.85 4.69
C ILE A 110 19.40 29.88 4.47
N ILE A 111 18.25 29.63 5.06
CA ILE A 111 17.07 30.51 5.00
C ILE A 111 16.93 31.22 6.34
N MET A 112 16.66 32.51 6.31
CA MET A 112 16.62 33.36 7.49
C MET A 112 15.40 34.29 7.45
N GLN A 113 14.70 34.37 8.59
CA GLN A 113 13.67 35.39 8.82
C GLN A 113 13.74 35.88 10.27
N GLY A 114 14.05 37.15 10.46
CA GLY A 114 14.29 37.71 11.80
C GLY A 114 15.37 36.96 12.57
N PRO A 115 15.10 36.41 13.75
CA PRO A 115 16.06 35.65 14.54
C PRO A 115 16.12 34.16 14.14
N TYR A 116 15.22 33.69 13.28
CA TYR A 116 15.13 32.28 12.90
C TYR A 116 15.98 31.96 11.70
N ILE A 117 16.64 30.81 11.76
CA ILE A 117 17.52 30.29 10.71
C ILE A 117 17.20 28.82 10.50
N GLN A 118 17.24 28.40 9.25
CA GLN A 118 17.14 27.00 8.85
C GLN A 118 18.22 26.71 7.81
N ASN A 119 18.99 25.63 8.03
CA ASN A 119 19.87 25.04 7.01
C ASN A 119 19.14 23.88 6.37
N THR A 120 18.87 23.96 5.08
CA THR A 120 17.99 23.02 4.40
C THR A 120 18.37 22.85 2.94
N GLN A 121 17.91 21.76 2.35
CA GLN A 121 18.02 21.49 0.92
C GLN A 121 16.80 22.04 0.18
N ILE A 122 17.02 22.71 -0.94
CA ILE A 122 15.97 23.11 -1.87
C ILE A 122 16.08 22.28 -3.14
N ASN A 123 14.92 21.99 -3.76
CA ASN A 123 14.81 21.13 -4.94
C ASN A 123 14.26 21.95 -6.11
N GLY A 124 15.10 22.16 -7.11
CA GLY A 124 14.69 22.71 -8.39
C GLY A 124 14.10 21.61 -9.26
N VAL A 125 12.83 21.78 -9.64
CA VAL A 125 12.06 20.80 -10.40
C VAL A 125 11.32 21.48 -11.56
N ASN A 126 10.85 20.71 -12.53
CA ASN A 126 10.11 21.24 -13.67
C ASN A 126 8.59 21.39 -13.36
N GLU A 127 7.84 21.91 -14.34
CA GLU A 127 6.40 22.16 -14.21
C GLU A 127 5.61 20.85 -13.99
N GLU A 128 6.02 19.75 -14.59
CA GLU A 128 5.35 18.44 -14.45
C GLU A 128 5.42 17.93 -13.00
N TYR A 129 6.59 18.05 -12.38
CA TYR A 129 6.77 17.69 -10.98
C TYR A 129 5.97 18.63 -10.06
N MET A 130 5.99 19.94 -10.35
CA MET A 130 5.25 20.93 -9.57
C MET A 130 3.74 20.73 -9.62
N ALA A 131 3.21 20.16 -10.72
CA ALA A 131 1.77 19.90 -10.88
C ALA A 131 1.25 18.85 -9.88
N GLU A 132 2.11 17.99 -9.33
CA GLU A 132 1.73 17.05 -8.27
C GLU A 132 1.55 17.72 -6.91
N ILE A 133 2.15 18.88 -6.71
CA ILE A 133 2.14 19.61 -5.42
C ILE A 133 0.80 20.33 -5.24
N LYS A 134 0.01 19.86 -4.29
CA LYS A 134 -1.22 20.54 -3.89
C LYS A 134 -0.88 21.65 -2.90
N LEU A 135 -1.27 22.90 -3.22
CA LEU A 135 -1.01 24.05 -2.38
C LEU A 135 -2.19 24.34 -1.45
N GLU A 136 -1.89 24.77 -0.22
CA GLU A 136 -2.83 25.38 0.71
C GLU A 136 -3.09 26.84 0.33
N SER A 137 -2.01 27.54 -0.05
CA SER A 137 -2.03 28.95 -0.42
C SER A 137 -0.95 29.27 -1.43
N GLY A 138 -1.14 30.32 -2.22
CA GLY A 138 -0.18 30.80 -3.21
C GLY A 138 -0.38 30.22 -4.60
N HIS A 139 0.69 30.11 -5.36
CA HIS A 139 0.71 29.65 -6.75
C HIS A 139 1.95 28.79 -7.03
N ILE A 140 1.91 28.02 -8.11
CA ILE A 140 3.06 27.26 -8.60
C ILE A 140 4.00 28.22 -9.34
N PRO A 141 5.32 28.27 -8.99
CA PRO A 141 6.27 29.15 -9.65
C PRO A 141 6.56 28.70 -11.09
N THR A 142 6.15 29.50 -12.06
CA THR A 142 6.36 29.27 -13.50
C THR A 142 7.45 30.16 -14.09
N ASP A 143 7.86 31.20 -13.38
CA ASP A 143 8.91 32.13 -13.87
C ASP A 143 10.26 31.41 -13.91
N LYS A 144 10.89 31.40 -15.09
CA LYS A 144 12.20 30.78 -15.34
C LYS A 144 13.38 31.67 -14.95
N LYS A 145 13.13 32.94 -14.57
CA LYS A 145 14.18 33.93 -14.24
C LYS A 145 14.16 34.31 -12.78
N ASN A 146 12.98 34.49 -12.20
CA ASN A 146 12.82 34.87 -10.81
C ASN A 146 12.61 33.60 -9.98
N LEU A 147 13.44 33.45 -8.97
CA LEU A 147 13.38 32.30 -8.07
C LEU A 147 12.34 32.58 -6.98
N GLU A 148 11.39 31.68 -6.84
CA GLU A 148 10.36 31.68 -5.80
C GLU A 148 10.31 30.28 -5.17
N PHE A 149 9.95 30.21 -3.87
CA PHE A 149 9.91 28.97 -3.14
C PHE A 149 8.49 28.53 -2.79
N VAL A 150 8.22 27.23 -2.96
CA VAL A 150 7.07 26.53 -2.38
C VAL A 150 7.59 25.75 -1.18
N TYR A 151 7.04 26.06 -0.01
CA TYR A 151 7.45 25.43 1.24
C TYR A 151 6.53 24.25 1.56
N GLY A 152 7.11 23.11 1.95
CA GLY A 152 6.37 22.02 2.57
C GLY A 152 5.74 22.49 3.89
N ASN A 153 4.57 21.96 4.21
CA ASN A 153 3.81 22.39 5.39
C ASN A 153 4.54 22.12 6.71
N PHE A 154 5.48 21.16 6.76
CA PHE A 154 6.29 20.87 7.94
C PHE A 154 7.62 21.62 8.01
N VAL A 155 8.04 22.26 6.94
CA VAL A 155 9.32 22.99 6.88
C VAL A 155 9.43 24.08 7.95
N ILE A 156 8.30 24.67 8.36
CA ILE A 156 8.29 25.68 9.41
C ILE A 156 8.83 25.19 10.76
N LYS A 157 8.73 23.89 11.06
CA LYS A 157 9.20 23.29 12.32
C LYS A 157 10.72 23.35 12.49
N ASP A 158 11.45 23.38 11.37
CA ASP A 158 12.91 23.30 11.36
C ASP A 158 13.59 24.66 11.51
N PHE A 159 12.80 25.74 11.51
CA PHE A 159 13.33 27.08 11.80
C PHE A 159 13.67 27.21 13.29
N GLN A 160 14.93 27.53 13.58
CA GLN A 160 15.46 27.64 14.93
C GLN A 160 16.06 29.01 15.19
N ASN A 161 15.98 29.49 16.42
CA ASN A 161 16.72 30.65 16.89
C ASN A 161 18.06 30.20 17.48
N PRO A 162 19.21 30.48 16.83
CA PRO A 162 20.51 30.02 17.33
C PRO A 162 20.89 30.58 18.72
N LYS A 163 20.28 31.70 19.12
CA LYS A 163 20.52 32.28 20.44
C LYS A 163 19.66 31.63 21.53
N LYS A 164 18.67 30.81 21.13
CA LYS A 164 17.70 30.18 22.05
C LYS A 164 17.37 28.76 21.55
N PRO A 165 18.35 27.85 21.54
CA PRO A 165 18.16 26.51 20.98
C PRO A 165 17.09 25.71 21.71
N ASN A 166 16.87 25.95 23.00
CA ASN A 166 15.87 25.28 23.81
C ASN A 166 14.41 25.72 23.50
N GLU A 167 14.21 26.73 22.65
CA GLU A 167 12.90 27.18 22.14
C GLU A 167 12.56 26.55 20.77
N SER A 168 13.26 25.50 20.33
CA SER A 168 12.95 24.79 19.10
C SER A 168 11.57 24.12 19.17
N PHE A 169 10.94 23.87 18.02
CA PHE A 169 9.67 23.13 17.95
C PHE A 169 9.77 21.75 18.61
N TYR A 170 10.86 21.04 18.39
CA TYR A 170 11.07 19.68 18.91
C TYR A 170 11.20 19.62 20.43
N GLU A 171 11.59 20.73 21.09
CA GLU A 171 11.67 20.82 22.55
C GLU A 171 10.38 21.33 23.19
N THR A 172 9.71 22.27 22.50
CA THR A 172 8.61 23.02 23.09
C THR A 172 7.23 22.69 22.52
N ASN A 173 7.19 21.95 21.40
CA ASN A 173 6.02 21.71 20.57
C ASN A 173 5.29 22.99 20.12
N LYS A 174 6.02 24.13 20.06
CA LYS A 174 5.51 25.44 19.60
C LYS A 174 6.15 25.82 18.28
N LEU A 175 5.32 26.16 17.29
CA LEU A 175 5.80 26.62 16.01
C LEU A 175 6.60 27.93 16.18
N PRO A 176 7.74 28.07 15.45
CA PRO A 176 8.47 29.31 15.41
C PRO A 176 7.64 30.41 14.73
N ASN A 177 7.84 31.66 15.14
CA ASN A 177 7.12 32.82 14.58
C ASN A 177 7.75 33.22 13.24
N VAL A 178 7.54 32.39 12.23
CA VAL A 178 7.96 32.59 10.83
C VAL A 178 6.69 32.83 9.99
N ASP A 179 6.71 33.87 9.16
CA ASP A 179 5.58 34.29 8.33
C ASP A 179 5.96 34.16 6.85
N TYR A 180 5.38 33.21 6.16
CA TYR A 180 5.66 32.99 4.74
C TYR A 180 5.21 34.14 3.82
N ASN A 181 4.36 35.04 4.29
CA ASN A 181 3.97 36.25 3.53
C ASN A 181 5.05 37.33 3.59
N LYS A 182 6.09 37.19 4.39
CA LYS A 182 7.22 38.10 4.49
C LYS A 182 8.42 37.60 3.72
N PRO A 183 9.25 38.50 3.16
CA PRO A 183 10.45 38.11 2.44
C PRO A 183 11.40 37.26 3.28
N MET A 184 11.93 36.22 2.66
CA MET A 184 12.95 35.36 3.23
C MET A 184 14.34 35.77 2.72
N PHE A 185 15.33 35.82 3.59
CA PHE A 185 16.73 35.98 3.20
C PHE A 185 17.38 34.61 3.01
N VAL A 186 17.97 34.40 1.85
CA VAL A 186 18.56 33.12 1.46
C VAL A 186 20.04 33.30 1.16
N ILE A 187 20.86 32.41 1.72
CA ILE A 187 22.30 32.32 1.48
C ILE A 187 22.56 30.99 0.76
N PHE A 188 23.10 31.06 -0.45
CA PHE A 188 23.46 29.88 -1.24
C PHE A 188 24.88 29.38 -0.94
N ASP A 189 25.82 30.26 -0.63
CA ASP A 189 27.20 29.92 -0.28
C ASP A 189 27.28 29.60 1.22
N THR A 190 26.76 28.42 1.59
CA THR A 190 26.68 27.94 2.97
C THR A 190 28.07 27.76 3.60
N GLU A 191 29.04 27.27 2.81
CA GLU A 191 30.41 27.02 3.29
C GLU A 191 31.09 28.32 3.68
N SER A 192 31.01 29.38 2.86
CA SER A 192 31.54 30.70 3.19
C SER A 192 30.84 31.31 4.39
N TYR A 193 29.54 31.07 4.57
CA TYR A 193 28.79 31.54 5.73
C TYR A 193 29.24 30.88 7.02
N GLU A 194 29.41 29.56 7.02
CA GLU A 194 29.88 28.80 8.18
C GLU A 194 31.31 29.23 8.58
N LYS A 195 32.21 29.36 7.61
CA LYS A 195 33.57 29.84 7.85
C LYS A 195 33.60 31.27 8.40
N ALA A 196 32.72 32.14 7.92
CA ALA A 196 32.64 33.52 8.43
C ALA A 196 32.09 33.56 9.87
N ASN A 197 31.15 32.70 10.22
CA ASN A 197 30.57 32.65 11.57
C ASN A 197 31.43 31.90 12.58
N ALA A 198 32.32 30.99 12.15
CA ALA A 198 33.27 30.30 13.04
C ALA A 198 34.29 31.25 13.66
N GLY A 199 34.48 32.44 13.08
CA GLY A 199 35.43 33.46 13.56
C GLY A 199 36.87 33.06 13.28
N GLY A 200 37.78 33.98 13.55
CA GLY A 200 39.22 33.79 13.39
C GLY A 200 39.86 34.96 12.63
N GLU A 201 41.18 35.17 12.79
CA GLU A 201 41.92 36.28 12.17
C GLU A 201 41.80 36.29 10.62
N ASN A 202 41.51 35.14 10.00
CA ASN A 202 41.36 34.98 8.54
C ASN A 202 39.94 34.62 8.10
N ALA A 203 38.90 34.94 8.90
CA ALA A 203 37.52 34.61 8.52
C ALA A 203 37.11 35.34 7.21
N PRO A 204 36.53 34.64 6.23
CA PRO A 204 36.10 35.26 5.00
C PRO A 204 34.95 36.23 5.27
N LYS A 205 34.77 37.20 4.36
CA LYS A 205 33.61 38.09 4.44
C LYS A 205 32.32 37.29 4.31
N PRO A 206 31.29 37.61 5.11
CA PRO A 206 29.99 36.92 5.01
C PRO A 206 29.46 36.95 3.58
N PRO A 207 28.90 35.85 3.08
CA PRO A 207 28.35 35.78 1.73
C PRO A 207 27.12 36.68 1.57
N LYS A 208 26.79 36.99 0.33
CA LYS A 208 25.65 37.80 0.00
C LYS A 208 24.34 37.10 0.33
N LYS A 209 23.42 37.83 0.98
CA LYS A 209 22.04 37.38 1.21
C LYS A 209 21.18 37.81 0.01
N TYR A 210 20.29 36.96 -0.40
CA TYR A 210 19.33 37.17 -1.47
C TYR A 210 17.92 37.15 -0.88
N ILE A 211 17.06 38.05 -1.35
CA ILE A 211 15.64 38.03 -0.99
C ILE A 211 14.97 37.11 -1.99
N ILE A 212 14.26 36.10 -1.48
CA ILE A 212 13.47 35.18 -2.28
C ILE A 212 12.04 35.18 -1.75
N ASP A 213 11.11 35.36 -2.67
CA ASP A 213 9.70 35.40 -2.35
C ASP A 213 9.13 33.97 -2.17
N THR A 214 8.08 33.88 -1.37
CA THR A 214 7.31 32.65 -1.22
C THR A 214 6.24 32.59 -2.29
N ALA A 215 6.26 31.55 -3.12
CA ALA A 215 5.22 31.28 -4.11
C ALA A 215 3.99 30.61 -3.46
N GLY A 216 4.22 29.71 -2.50
CA GLY A 216 3.13 29.01 -1.85
C GLY A 216 3.56 28.07 -0.74
N VAL A 217 2.57 27.48 -0.08
CA VAL A 217 2.76 26.48 0.96
C VAL A 217 1.97 25.23 0.58
N VAL A 218 2.59 24.07 0.76
CA VAL A 218 1.98 22.75 0.50
C VAL A 218 0.79 22.54 1.41
N LYS A 219 -0.28 21.96 0.87
CA LYS A 219 -1.51 21.66 1.59
C LYS A 219 -1.25 20.76 2.79
N GLY A 220 -1.83 21.12 3.93
CA GLY A 220 -1.75 20.40 5.20
C GLY A 220 -1.39 21.33 6.35
N GLY A 221 -1.82 20.99 7.56
CA GLY A 221 -1.47 21.74 8.78
C GLY A 221 0.03 21.62 9.08
N ALA A 222 0.56 22.63 9.77
CA ALA A 222 1.95 22.59 10.25
C ALA A 222 2.15 21.60 11.43
N LEU A 223 1.08 21.15 12.08
CA LEU A 223 1.10 20.18 13.17
C LEU A 223 0.67 18.82 12.62
N MET A 224 1.21 17.73 13.17
CA MET A 224 0.86 16.35 12.80
C MET A 224 -0.45 15.87 13.47
N ASP A 225 -1.35 16.78 13.77
CA ASP A 225 -2.57 16.47 14.53
C ASP A 225 -3.63 15.78 13.65
N ASP A 226 -3.44 15.80 12.32
CA ASP A 226 -4.34 15.17 11.36
C ASP A 226 -3.54 14.32 10.37
N TYR A 227 -4.00 13.11 10.11
CA TYR A 227 -3.37 12.17 9.16
C TYR A 227 -3.25 12.78 7.74
N ASP A 228 -4.21 13.64 7.37
CA ASP A 228 -4.21 14.37 6.09
C ASP A 228 -3.13 15.46 5.99
N SER A 229 -2.42 15.77 7.08
CA SER A 229 -1.36 16.79 7.11
C SER A 229 -0.05 16.30 6.48
N TYR A 230 0.16 14.97 6.40
CA TYR A 230 1.37 14.38 5.85
C TYR A 230 1.21 14.05 4.37
N ASN A 231 2.16 14.50 3.55
CA ASN A 231 2.32 14.08 2.16
C ASN A 231 3.80 14.12 1.76
N ASN A 232 4.14 13.55 0.61
CA ASN A 232 5.53 13.44 0.14
C ASN A 232 6.25 14.79 -0.02
N PHE A 233 5.52 15.89 -0.07
CA PHE A 233 6.06 17.23 -0.26
C PHE A 233 6.18 18.01 1.04
N SER A 234 5.76 17.42 2.18
CA SER A 234 5.65 18.11 3.47
C SER A 234 6.96 18.66 4.02
N PHE A 235 8.08 18.01 3.75
CA PHE A 235 9.40 18.38 4.28
C PHE A 235 10.30 19.09 3.26
N GLY A 236 9.89 19.17 2.00
CA GLY A 236 10.70 19.76 0.92
C GLY A 236 10.47 21.23 0.73
N ILE A 237 11.45 21.90 0.14
CA ILE A 237 11.29 23.22 -0.46
C ILE A 237 11.51 23.09 -1.96
N TYR A 238 10.57 23.59 -2.74
CA TYR A 238 10.55 23.39 -4.19
C TYR A 238 10.62 24.71 -4.92
N CYS A 239 11.30 24.74 -6.06
CA CYS A 239 11.40 25.90 -6.92
C CYS A 239 11.51 25.50 -8.40
N ASN A 240 11.31 26.46 -9.31
CA ASN A 240 11.53 26.22 -10.72
C ASN A 240 13.01 25.95 -11.00
N ILE A 241 13.31 24.83 -11.68
CA ILE A 241 14.69 24.39 -11.93
C ILE A 241 15.49 25.36 -12.78
N ASP A 242 14.86 26.01 -13.75
CA ASP A 242 15.53 26.99 -14.62
C ASP A 242 15.89 28.25 -13.87
N ALA A 243 14.96 28.76 -13.03
CA ALA A 243 15.21 29.88 -12.14
C ALA A 243 16.35 29.57 -11.15
N LEU A 244 16.37 28.35 -10.60
CA LEU A 244 17.46 27.89 -9.72
C LEU A 244 18.80 27.86 -10.45
N LYS A 245 18.87 27.32 -11.67
CA LYS A 245 20.09 27.32 -12.51
C LYS A 245 20.60 28.74 -12.78
N VAL A 246 19.70 29.68 -13.06
CA VAL A 246 20.05 31.09 -13.27
C VAL A 246 20.62 31.68 -11.98
N MET A 247 19.98 31.42 -10.85
CA MET A 247 20.45 31.91 -9.54
C MET A 247 21.80 31.36 -9.16
N LEU A 248 22.02 30.04 -9.28
CA LEU A 248 23.29 29.41 -8.99
C LEU A 248 24.44 29.96 -9.85
N LYS A 249 24.19 30.18 -11.15
CA LYS A 249 25.16 30.85 -12.04
C LYS A 249 25.47 32.28 -11.61
N LYS A 250 24.48 33.03 -11.11
CA LYS A 250 24.64 34.39 -10.59
C LYS A 250 25.45 34.44 -9.31
N VAL A 251 25.23 33.49 -8.41
CA VAL A 251 25.90 33.38 -7.09
C VAL A 251 27.37 32.98 -7.28
N TYR A 252 27.59 31.85 -7.96
CA TYR A 252 28.93 31.23 -8.04
C TYR A 252 29.77 31.75 -9.21
N LYS A 253 29.15 32.34 -10.25
CA LYS A 253 29.83 32.82 -11.47
C LYS A 253 30.77 31.76 -12.07
N ASN A 254 32.09 31.92 -11.86
CA ASN A 254 33.12 31.02 -12.35
C ASN A 254 33.65 30.05 -11.26
N LYS A 255 33.06 30.07 -10.07
CA LYS A 255 33.42 29.16 -8.99
C LYS A 255 32.65 27.84 -9.14
N PRO A 256 33.19 26.72 -8.65
CA PRO A 256 32.43 25.47 -8.55
C PRO A 256 31.18 25.67 -7.70
N ILE A 257 30.10 25.10 -8.14
CA ILE A 257 28.86 25.01 -7.35
C ILE A 257 29.02 23.80 -6.42
N PRO A 258 28.79 23.94 -5.11
CA PRO A 258 28.82 22.81 -4.18
C PRO A 258 27.89 21.67 -4.65
N GLY A 259 28.34 20.44 -4.53
CA GLY A 259 27.63 19.25 -5.03
C GLY A 259 27.78 19.00 -6.53
N GLN A 260 28.24 19.96 -7.32
CA GLN A 260 28.45 19.76 -8.75
C GLN A 260 29.89 19.30 -9.04
N PRO A 261 30.06 18.34 -9.97
CA PRO A 261 31.39 17.83 -10.31
C PRO A 261 32.25 18.89 -10.99
N THR A 262 33.53 18.80 -10.75
CA THR A 262 34.55 19.70 -11.33
C THR A 262 35.47 18.98 -12.28
N THR A 263 36.19 19.74 -13.11
CA THR A 263 37.28 19.22 -13.89
C THR A 263 38.47 18.83 -12.99
N LYS A 264 39.41 18.04 -13.48
CA LYS A 264 40.67 17.71 -12.76
C LYS A 264 41.44 18.92 -12.25
N LYS A 265 41.20 20.12 -12.81
CA LYS A 265 41.79 21.39 -12.40
C LYS A 265 40.90 22.20 -11.46
N GLY A 266 39.82 21.63 -10.90
CA GLY A 266 38.93 22.29 -9.99
C GLY A 266 37.98 23.34 -10.65
N LYS A 267 37.88 23.39 -11.98
CA LYS A 267 36.97 24.29 -12.67
C LYS A 267 35.58 23.66 -12.82
N PRO A 268 34.49 24.46 -12.82
CA PRO A 268 33.15 23.94 -13.06
C PRO A 268 33.04 23.29 -14.43
N LEU A 269 32.24 22.28 -14.55
CA LEU A 269 31.88 21.66 -15.84
C LEU A 269 30.94 22.58 -16.61
N LYS A 270 30.84 22.36 -17.93
CA LYS A 270 29.93 23.12 -18.81
C LYS A 270 28.47 22.68 -18.70
N TYR A 271 28.22 21.53 -18.10
CA TYR A 271 26.88 20.97 -17.90
C TYR A 271 26.60 20.80 -16.41
N MET A 272 25.34 20.77 -16.05
CA MET A 272 24.91 20.46 -14.70
C MET A 272 24.60 18.98 -14.56
N VAL A 273 24.82 18.44 -13.39
CA VAL A 273 24.44 17.09 -12.99
C VAL A 273 23.26 17.21 -12.05
N TYR A 274 22.26 16.40 -12.28
CA TYR A 274 21.06 16.32 -11.46
C TYR A 274 21.23 15.26 -10.39
N ASP A 275 20.67 15.49 -9.22
CA ASP A 275 20.75 14.57 -8.08
C ASP A 275 19.86 13.35 -8.31
N SER A 276 18.70 13.57 -8.90
CA SER A 276 17.76 12.53 -9.29
C SER A 276 16.92 12.96 -10.51
N ALA A 277 16.15 12.03 -11.03
CA ALA A 277 15.12 12.31 -12.01
C ALA A 277 13.84 11.58 -11.63
N LYS A 278 12.68 12.21 -11.85
CA LYS A 278 11.37 11.59 -11.71
C LYS A 278 10.81 11.34 -13.09
N ILE A 279 10.45 10.10 -13.36
CA ILE A 279 9.95 9.66 -14.67
C ILE A 279 8.47 9.34 -14.53
N TYR A 280 7.66 9.89 -15.42
CA TYR A 280 6.22 9.69 -15.49
C TYR A 280 5.90 8.71 -16.61
N VAL A 281 5.07 7.73 -16.31
CA VAL A 281 4.68 6.63 -17.20
C VAL A 281 3.19 6.76 -17.55
N ASP A 282 2.80 6.40 -18.75
CA ASP A 282 1.43 6.49 -19.27
C ASP A 282 0.41 5.64 -18.50
N ASP A 283 0.75 4.39 -18.17
CA ASP A 283 -0.10 3.45 -17.44
C ASP A 283 0.68 2.76 -16.31
N MET A 284 0.03 2.55 -15.17
CA MET A 284 0.59 1.81 -14.02
C MET A 284 1.14 0.43 -14.39
N LYS A 285 0.57 -0.23 -15.39
CA LYS A 285 1.02 -1.55 -15.87
C LYS A 285 2.42 -1.52 -16.49
N ASN A 286 2.82 -0.37 -17.03
CA ASN A 286 4.08 -0.19 -17.71
C ASN A 286 5.22 0.24 -16.77
N VAL A 287 4.88 0.69 -15.54
CA VAL A 287 5.85 1.23 -14.57
C VAL A 287 6.99 0.27 -14.29
N LEU A 288 6.70 -0.99 -13.98
CA LEU A 288 7.75 -1.98 -13.67
C LEU A 288 8.60 -2.33 -14.89
N THR A 289 8.03 -2.27 -16.10
CA THR A 289 8.77 -2.51 -17.34
C THR A 289 9.75 -1.37 -17.60
N VAL A 290 9.30 -0.13 -17.48
CA VAL A 290 10.14 1.07 -17.63
C VAL A 290 11.21 1.11 -16.53
N GLN A 291 10.83 0.84 -15.28
CA GLN A 291 11.76 0.76 -14.15
C GLN A 291 12.89 -0.23 -14.41
N LYS A 292 12.56 -1.41 -14.92
CA LYS A 292 13.56 -2.43 -15.26
C LYS A 292 14.52 -1.94 -16.35
N GLN A 293 14.01 -1.29 -17.41
CA GLN A 293 14.86 -0.74 -18.48
C GLN A 293 15.86 0.29 -17.93
N ILE A 294 15.42 1.16 -17.01
CA ILE A 294 16.27 2.16 -16.37
C ILE A 294 17.32 1.49 -15.47
N THR A 295 16.93 0.44 -14.74
CA THR A 295 17.85 -0.34 -13.91
C THR A 295 18.89 -1.07 -14.76
N ASP A 296 18.49 -1.62 -15.90
CA ASP A 296 19.41 -2.27 -16.87
C ASP A 296 20.42 -1.27 -17.46
N MET A 297 20.09 0.03 -17.54
CA MET A 297 21.03 1.10 -17.90
C MET A 297 22.05 1.42 -16.76
N GLY A 298 21.82 0.83 -15.57
CA GLY A 298 22.71 0.93 -14.42
C GLY A 298 22.35 2.00 -13.40
N PHE A 299 21.20 2.64 -13.54
CA PHE A 299 20.63 3.55 -12.53
C PHE A 299 19.86 2.78 -11.46
N GLN A 300 19.71 3.39 -10.30
CA GLN A 300 18.76 2.91 -9.29
C GLN A 300 17.40 3.56 -9.58
N ALA A 301 16.40 2.73 -9.79
CA ALA A 301 15.05 3.17 -10.08
C ALA A 301 14.08 2.53 -9.08
N GLU A 302 13.28 3.35 -8.42
CA GLU A 302 12.32 2.93 -7.40
C GLU A 302 10.93 3.44 -7.76
N SER A 303 9.91 2.61 -7.54
CA SER A 303 8.52 2.99 -7.78
C SER A 303 7.60 2.48 -6.68
N GLN A 304 6.49 3.16 -6.48
CA GLN A 304 5.45 2.68 -5.57
C GLN A 304 4.83 1.36 -6.05
N MET A 305 4.85 1.11 -7.36
CA MET A 305 4.36 -0.15 -7.94
C MET A 305 5.19 -1.35 -7.50
N GLU A 306 6.50 -1.20 -7.31
CA GLU A 306 7.35 -2.27 -6.79
C GLU A 306 6.95 -2.67 -5.37
N TRP A 307 6.69 -1.69 -4.51
CA TRP A 307 6.18 -1.93 -3.15
C TRP A 307 4.84 -2.64 -3.15
N ILE A 308 3.93 -2.27 -4.07
CA ILE A 308 2.63 -2.94 -4.22
C ILE A 308 2.82 -4.41 -4.62
N GLU A 309 3.64 -4.67 -5.62
CA GLU A 309 3.88 -6.04 -6.09
C GLU A 309 4.53 -6.90 -4.99
N GLN A 310 5.49 -6.36 -4.26
CA GLN A 310 6.12 -7.06 -3.14
C GLN A 310 5.12 -7.31 -1.99
N SER A 311 4.28 -6.34 -1.66
CA SER A 311 3.22 -6.48 -0.66
C SER A 311 2.19 -7.52 -1.08
N LYS A 312 1.76 -7.51 -2.35
CA LYS A 312 0.87 -8.53 -2.91
C LYS A 312 1.47 -9.92 -2.85
N ALA A 313 2.74 -10.08 -3.20
CA ALA A 313 3.42 -11.38 -3.13
C ALA A 313 3.42 -11.92 -1.70
N SER A 314 3.72 -11.08 -0.72
CA SER A 314 3.68 -11.44 0.71
C SER A 314 2.27 -11.79 1.17
N THR A 315 1.28 -10.99 0.80
CA THR A 315 -0.14 -11.23 1.12
C THR A 315 -0.64 -12.53 0.49
N ASN A 316 -0.30 -12.81 -0.77
CA ASN A 316 -0.66 -14.03 -1.46
C ASN A 316 -0.05 -15.27 -0.78
N MET A 317 1.19 -15.19 -0.29
CA MET A 317 1.82 -16.27 0.46
C MET A 317 1.07 -16.57 1.76
N ILE A 318 0.73 -15.53 2.52
CA ILE A 318 -0.08 -15.68 3.75
C ILE A 318 -1.45 -16.27 3.42
N GLN A 319 -2.12 -15.78 2.38
CA GLN A 319 -3.41 -16.30 1.92
C GLN A 319 -3.34 -17.77 1.52
N MET A 320 -2.26 -18.19 0.86
CA MET A 320 -2.07 -19.58 0.45
C MET A 320 -1.92 -20.51 1.65
N VAL A 321 -1.15 -20.12 2.67
CA VAL A 321 -0.98 -20.90 3.90
C VAL A 321 -2.29 -21.00 4.68
N LEU A 322 -2.93 -19.87 4.92
CA LEU A 322 -4.20 -19.84 5.66
C LEU A 322 -5.33 -20.54 4.88
N GLY A 323 -5.34 -20.41 3.54
CA GLY A 323 -6.26 -21.11 2.66
C GLY A 323 -6.09 -22.61 2.73
N GLY A 324 -4.87 -23.07 2.82
CA GLY A 324 -4.56 -24.48 3.07
C GLY A 324 -5.17 -24.99 4.39
N ILE A 325 -5.02 -24.21 5.48
CA ILE A 325 -5.63 -24.53 6.78
C ILE A 325 -7.16 -24.59 6.69
N GLY A 326 -7.77 -23.59 6.01
CA GLY A 326 -9.22 -23.56 5.77
C GLY A 326 -9.70 -24.76 4.95
N ALA A 327 -8.96 -25.15 3.91
CA ALA A 327 -9.28 -26.32 3.08
C ALA A 327 -9.21 -27.63 3.88
N VAL A 328 -8.18 -27.81 4.71
CA VAL A 328 -8.07 -28.96 5.61
C VAL A 328 -9.25 -29.01 6.60
N SER A 329 -9.60 -27.86 7.18
CA SER A 329 -10.75 -27.77 8.10
C SER A 329 -12.07 -28.15 7.42
N LEU A 330 -12.31 -27.66 6.19
CA LEU A 330 -13.49 -28.03 5.39
C LEU A 330 -13.47 -29.51 4.99
N PHE A 331 -12.31 -30.07 4.70
CA PHE A 331 -12.16 -31.50 4.41
C PHE A 331 -12.55 -32.37 5.62
N VAL A 332 -12.05 -32.01 6.81
CA VAL A 332 -12.43 -32.69 8.07
C VAL A 332 -13.93 -32.55 8.33
N ALA A 333 -14.50 -31.36 8.12
CA ALA A 333 -15.93 -31.14 8.23
C ALA A 333 -16.74 -32.02 7.25
N SER A 334 -16.26 -32.20 6.02
CA SER A 334 -16.87 -33.07 5.02
C SER A 334 -16.94 -34.52 5.47
N ILE A 335 -15.88 -35.04 6.10
CA ILE A 335 -15.87 -36.38 6.70
C ILE A 335 -16.91 -36.45 7.83
N GLY A 336 -17.01 -35.42 8.65
CA GLY A 336 -18.03 -35.33 9.71
C GLY A 336 -19.46 -35.36 9.16
N ILE A 337 -19.74 -34.62 8.07
CA ILE A 337 -21.03 -34.66 7.36
C ILE A 337 -21.29 -36.05 6.82
N ALA A 338 -20.32 -36.68 6.13
CA ALA A 338 -20.49 -38.00 5.55
C ALA A 338 -20.80 -39.07 6.63
N ASN A 339 -20.09 -39.05 7.76
CA ASN A 339 -20.35 -39.94 8.90
C ASN A 339 -21.74 -39.71 9.51
N THR A 340 -22.15 -38.47 9.67
CA THR A 340 -23.48 -38.11 10.18
C THR A 340 -24.59 -38.59 9.25
N MET A 341 -24.39 -38.45 7.94
CA MET A 341 -25.34 -38.90 6.92
C MET A 341 -25.43 -40.42 6.84
N MET A 342 -24.26 -41.10 6.92
CA MET A 342 -24.24 -42.60 6.96
C MET A 342 -25.06 -43.14 8.13
N MET A 343 -24.86 -42.58 9.31
CA MET A 343 -25.60 -43.02 10.49
C MET A 343 -27.10 -42.67 10.40
N SER A 344 -27.45 -41.49 9.84
CA SER A 344 -28.84 -41.12 9.57
C SER A 344 -29.54 -42.12 8.64
N ILE A 345 -28.82 -42.63 7.63
CA ILE A 345 -29.33 -43.63 6.70
C ILE A 345 -29.55 -45.00 7.43
N TYR A 346 -28.60 -45.43 8.26
CA TYR A 346 -28.76 -46.69 9.02
C TYR A 346 -29.97 -46.64 9.94
N GLU A 347 -30.17 -45.57 10.66
CA GLU A 347 -31.30 -45.43 11.61
C GLU A 347 -32.66 -45.31 10.93
N ARG A 348 -32.69 -44.87 9.66
CA ARG A 348 -33.92 -44.72 8.85
C ARG A 348 -34.07 -45.79 7.78
N THR A 349 -33.31 -46.91 7.91
CA THR A 349 -33.30 -47.99 6.92
C THR A 349 -34.72 -48.54 6.68
N LYS A 350 -35.53 -48.69 7.74
CA LYS A 350 -36.93 -49.18 7.65
C LYS A 350 -37.84 -48.18 6.89
N GLU A 351 -37.70 -46.88 7.15
CA GLU A 351 -38.44 -45.81 6.44
C GLU A 351 -38.07 -45.83 4.94
N ILE A 352 -36.77 -45.92 4.63
CA ILE A 352 -36.26 -45.99 3.24
C ILE A 352 -36.81 -47.30 2.55
N GLY A 353 -36.84 -48.40 3.25
CA GLY A 353 -37.41 -49.68 2.74
C GLY A 353 -38.89 -49.52 2.39
N ILE A 354 -39.69 -48.96 3.27
CA ILE A 354 -41.12 -48.68 3.03
C ILE A 354 -41.32 -47.74 1.83
N MET A 355 -40.57 -46.67 1.73
CA MET A 355 -40.65 -45.76 0.58
C MET A 355 -40.36 -46.47 -0.75
N LYS A 356 -39.39 -47.35 -0.77
CA LYS A 356 -39.05 -48.16 -1.96
C LYS A 356 -40.16 -49.14 -2.34
N VAL A 357 -40.77 -49.84 -1.36
CA VAL A 357 -41.88 -50.77 -1.60
C VAL A 357 -43.12 -50.06 -2.12
N LEU A 358 -43.35 -48.78 -1.68
CA LEU A 358 -44.39 -47.92 -2.18
C LEU A 358 -44.11 -47.30 -3.56
N GLY A 359 -42.96 -47.68 -4.21
CA GLY A 359 -42.65 -47.23 -5.57
C GLY A 359 -42.00 -45.85 -5.66
N CYS A 360 -41.37 -45.37 -4.57
CA CYS A 360 -40.63 -44.10 -4.63
C CYS A 360 -39.38 -44.21 -5.52
N ASP A 361 -39.20 -43.25 -6.44
CA ASP A 361 -38.05 -43.19 -7.32
C ASP A 361 -36.73 -43.07 -6.51
N MET A 362 -35.76 -43.88 -6.88
CA MET A 362 -34.43 -43.91 -6.25
C MET A 362 -33.72 -42.55 -6.26
N ASN A 363 -33.89 -41.78 -7.32
CA ASN A 363 -33.32 -40.43 -7.42
C ASN A 363 -33.91 -39.49 -6.36
N ARG A 364 -35.21 -39.62 -6.05
CA ARG A 364 -35.86 -38.82 -5.00
C ARG A 364 -35.30 -39.14 -3.60
N ILE A 365 -34.94 -40.39 -3.34
CA ILE A 365 -34.29 -40.78 -2.09
C ILE A 365 -32.90 -40.13 -2.01
N ARG A 366 -32.11 -40.18 -3.08
CA ARG A 366 -30.80 -39.53 -3.16
C ARG A 366 -30.97 -38.01 -2.92
N ASP A 367 -31.85 -37.36 -3.64
CA ASP A 367 -32.03 -35.92 -3.57
C ASP A 367 -32.45 -35.46 -2.16
N MET A 368 -33.26 -36.26 -1.46
CA MET A 368 -33.61 -36.01 -0.06
C MET A 368 -32.37 -35.92 0.83
N PHE A 369 -31.43 -36.86 0.72
CA PHE A 369 -30.22 -36.87 1.51
C PHE A 369 -29.22 -35.80 1.06
N LEU A 370 -29.16 -35.45 -0.23
CA LEU A 370 -28.36 -34.33 -0.73
C LEU A 370 -28.86 -32.99 -0.20
N ILE A 371 -30.17 -32.80 -0.14
CA ILE A 371 -30.76 -31.60 0.46
C ILE A 371 -30.49 -31.53 1.96
N GLU A 372 -30.55 -32.66 2.66
CA GLU A 372 -30.24 -32.73 4.11
C GLU A 372 -28.77 -32.36 4.39
N SER A 373 -27.82 -32.89 3.63
CA SER A 373 -26.40 -32.53 3.76
C SER A 373 -26.11 -31.11 3.31
N GLY A 374 -26.77 -30.62 2.26
CA GLY A 374 -26.70 -29.23 1.83
C GLY A 374 -27.24 -28.24 2.88
N ALA A 375 -28.31 -28.64 3.61
CA ALA A 375 -28.85 -27.85 4.71
C ALA A 375 -27.85 -27.74 5.88
N ILE A 376 -27.08 -28.79 6.19
CA ILE A 376 -25.98 -28.74 7.16
C ILE A 376 -24.91 -27.75 6.69
N GLY A 377 -24.53 -27.81 5.40
CA GLY A 377 -23.61 -26.87 4.79
C GLY A 377 -24.12 -25.41 4.85
N LEU A 378 -25.41 -25.18 4.58
CA LEU A 378 -26.03 -23.88 4.66
C LEU A 378 -25.99 -23.30 6.08
N ILE A 379 -26.40 -24.08 7.07
CA ILE A 379 -26.43 -23.65 8.48
C ILE A 379 -24.98 -23.37 8.95
N GLY A 380 -24.02 -24.27 8.63
CA GLY A 380 -22.62 -24.09 8.95
C GLY A 380 -21.99 -22.88 8.27
N GLY A 381 -22.31 -22.68 6.98
CA GLY A 381 -21.87 -21.51 6.21
C GLY A 381 -22.41 -20.19 6.76
N LEU A 382 -23.72 -20.13 7.05
CA LEU A 382 -24.33 -18.92 7.65
C LEU A 382 -23.74 -18.59 9.03
N THR A 383 -23.63 -19.58 9.92
CA THR A 383 -23.02 -19.39 11.24
C THR A 383 -21.54 -19.05 11.13
N GLY A 384 -20.81 -19.64 10.16
CA GLY A 384 -19.40 -19.33 9.87
C GLY A 384 -19.20 -17.89 9.42
N VAL A 385 -20.05 -17.40 8.51
CA VAL A 385 -20.03 -15.99 8.07
C VAL A 385 -20.33 -15.04 9.23
N ILE A 386 -21.35 -15.33 10.05
CA ILE A 386 -21.66 -14.50 11.23
C ILE A 386 -20.45 -14.45 12.17
N PHE A 387 -19.78 -15.59 12.39
CA PHE A 387 -18.58 -15.65 13.23
C PHE A 387 -17.42 -14.87 12.62
N SER A 388 -17.26 -14.89 11.30
CA SER A 388 -16.28 -14.07 10.58
C SER A 388 -16.51 -12.57 10.75
N PHE A 389 -17.76 -12.12 10.75
CA PHE A 389 -18.10 -10.72 11.04
C PHE A 389 -17.68 -10.32 12.45
N ILE A 390 -17.91 -11.19 13.45
CA ILE A 390 -17.50 -10.93 14.84
C ILE A 390 -15.97 -10.81 14.89
N ILE A 391 -15.23 -11.74 14.28
CA ILE A 391 -13.75 -11.69 14.22
C ILE A 391 -13.29 -10.41 13.52
N SER A 392 -13.89 -10.05 12.40
CA SER A 392 -13.57 -8.84 11.64
C SER A 392 -13.75 -7.56 12.48
N ILE A 393 -14.85 -7.46 13.21
CA ILE A 393 -15.10 -6.34 14.13
C ILE A 393 -14.03 -6.27 15.22
N VAL A 394 -13.69 -7.41 15.82
CA VAL A 394 -12.66 -7.48 16.88
C VAL A 394 -11.29 -7.06 16.34
N ILE A 395 -10.90 -7.56 15.17
CA ILE A 395 -9.61 -7.22 14.55
C ILE A 395 -9.54 -5.71 14.25
N ASN A 396 -10.59 -5.14 13.68
CA ASN A 396 -10.65 -3.71 13.37
C ASN A 396 -10.69 -2.85 14.65
N ALA A 397 -11.42 -3.28 15.68
CA ALA A 397 -11.49 -2.56 16.97
C ALA A 397 -10.17 -2.58 17.77
N LEU A 398 -9.33 -3.60 17.56
CA LEU A 398 -8.01 -3.67 18.20
C LEU A 398 -6.97 -2.76 17.54
N GLY A 399 -7.32 -2.00 16.49
CA GLY A 399 -6.40 -1.11 15.80
C GLY A 399 -5.24 -1.85 15.12
N VAL A 400 -5.43 -3.10 14.71
CA VAL A 400 -4.39 -3.92 14.08
C VAL A 400 -3.88 -3.28 12.78
N ALA A 401 -4.72 -2.50 12.11
CA ALA A 401 -4.34 -1.74 10.92
C ALA A 401 -3.19 -0.77 11.21
N VAL A 402 -3.29 0.01 12.28
CA VAL A 402 -2.24 0.97 12.71
C VAL A 402 -0.95 0.25 13.06
N ALA A 403 -1.05 -0.91 13.74
CA ALA A 403 0.12 -1.70 14.14
C ALA A 403 0.86 -2.34 12.94
N VAL A 404 0.14 -2.68 11.86
CA VAL A 404 0.70 -3.39 10.70
C VAL A 404 1.11 -2.44 9.58
N SER A 405 0.33 -1.40 9.31
CA SER A 405 0.53 -0.49 8.18
C SER A 405 0.83 0.96 8.57
N GLY A 406 0.71 1.30 9.85
CA GLY A 406 0.85 2.68 10.32
C GLY A 406 -0.30 3.61 9.90
N VAL A 407 -1.33 3.07 9.27
CA VAL A 407 -2.47 3.80 8.69
C VAL A 407 -3.74 3.46 9.45
N ASP A 408 -4.52 4.48 9.82
CA ASP A 408 -5.86 4.28 10.35
C ASP A 408 -6.78 3.72 9.27
N GLY A 409 -7.36 2.55 9.52
CA GLY A 409 -8.27 1.92 8.58
C GLY A 409 -8.72 0.53 9.00
N ASN A 410 -9.60 -0.06 8.21
CA ASN A 410 -10.12 -1.40 8.45
C ASN A 410 -9.28 -2.44 7.71
N ILE A 411 -8.44 -3.19 8.45
CA ILE A 411 -7.62 -4.27 7.89
C ILE A 411 -8.45 -5.47 7.42
N SER A 412 -9.68 -5.62 7.93
CA SER A 412 -10.59 -6.69 7.56
C SER A 412 -11.86 -6.09 6.94
N ARG A 413 -12.08 -6.37 5.65
CA ARG A 413 -13.29 -5.97 4.91
C ARG A 413 -13.98 -7.19 4.32
N ILE A 414 -15.27 -7.37 4.62
CA ILE A 414 -16.09 -8.47 4.12
C ILE A 414 -17.08 -7.92 3.09
N PRO A 415 -16.76 -7.94 1.79
CA PRO A 415 -17.67 -7.48 0.77
C PRO A 415 -18.86 -8.44 0.59
N PRO A 416 -20.05 -7.96 0.15
CA PRO A 416 -21.26 -8.78 0.02
C PRO A 416 -21.09 -10.00 -0.91
N TRP A 417 -20.29 -9.88 -1.96
CA TRP A 417 -20.03 -10.99 -2.88
C TRP A 417 -19.29 -12.15 -2.19
N LEU A 418 -18.41 -11.85 -1.22
CA LEU A 418 -17.67 -12.86 -0.45
C LEU A 418 -18.60 -13.65 0.45
N VAL A 419 -19.59 -12.98 1.08
CA VAL A 419 -20.62 -13.62 1.89
C VAL A 419 -21.43 -14.63 1.05
N ILE A 420 -21.92 -14.20 -0.10
CA ILE A 420 -22.72 -15.04 -0.99
C ILE A 420 -21.90 -16.22 -1.49
N SER A 421 -20.69 -15.99 -1.96
CA SER A 421 -19.81 -17.05 -2.47
C SER A 421 -19.43 -18.07 -1.39
N ALA A 422 -19.16 -17.63 -0.16
CA ALA A 422 -18.85 -18.51 0.97
C ALA A 422 -20.02 -19.40 1.35
N ILE A 423 -21.25 -18.86 1.38
CA ILE A 423 -22.45 -19.66 1.66
C ILE A 423 -22.68 -20.69 0.56
N ILE A 424 -22.61 -20.28 -0.72
CA ILE A 424 -22.76 -21.21 -1.85
C ILE A 424 -21.71 -22.32 -1.78
N PHE A 425 -20.47 -21.97 -1.51
CA PHE A 425 -19.38 -22.91 -1.38
C PHE A 425 -19.60 -23.90 -0.23
N ALA A 426 -20.04 -23.44 0.94
CA ALA A 426 -20.36 -24.30 2.08
C ALA A 426 -21.51 -25.29 1.75
N VAL A 427 -22.54 -24.86 1.02
CA VAL A 427 -23.62 -25.72 0.56
C VAL A 427 -23.10 -26.80 -0.42
N ILE A 428 -22.25 -26.39 -1.38
CA ILE A 428 -21.64 -27.33 -2.33
C ILE A 428 -20.82 -28.38 -1.61
N ILE A 429 -19.96 -27.98 -0.66
CA ILE A 429 -19.16 -28.90 0.16
C ILE A 429 -20.05 -29.85 0.95
N GLY A 430 -21.13 -29.35 1.55
CA GLY A 430 -22.12 -30.17 2.25
C GLY A 430 -22.76 -31.22 1.33
N MET A 431 -23.19 -30.83 0.14
CA MET A 431 -23.77 -31.74 -0.84
C MET A 431 -22.74 -32.78 -1.36
N LEU A 432 -21.51 -32.37 -1.62
CA LEU A 432 -20.43 -33.29 -2.03
C LEU A 432 -20.13 -34.32 -0.94
N ALA A 433 -20.07 -33.91 0.31
CA ALA A 433 -19.88 -34.79 1.45
C ALA A 433 -21.02 -35.80 1.63
N GLY A 434 -22.27 -35.38 1.35
CA GLY A 434 -23.45 -36.27 1.40
C GLY A 434 -23.64 -37.16 0.19
N PHE A 435 -22.87 -36.96 -0.89
CA PHE A 435 -23.08 -37.66 -2.16
C PHE A 435 -22.84 -39.17 -2.04
N PHE A 436 -21.73 -39.60 -1.52
CA PHE A 436 -21.43 -41.03 -1.35
C PHE A 436 -22.40 -41.76 -0.38
N PRO A 437 -22.73 -41.20 0.81
CA PRO A 437 -23.79 -41.73 1.65
C PRO A 437 -25.14 -41.88 0.94
N SER A 438 -25.57 -40.87 0.19
CA SER A 438 -26.87 -40.87 -0.52
C SER A 438 -26.93 -42.00 -1.58
N LEU A 439 -25.83 -42.27 -2.28
CA LEU A 439 -25.77 -43.39 -3.20
C LEU A 439 -25.89 -44.77 -2.48
N ARG A 440 -25.38 -44.89 -1.25
CA ARG A 440 -25.59 -46.11 -0.46
C ARG A 440 -27.06 -46.29 -0.07
N ALA A 441 -27.75 -45.21 0.28
CA ALA A 441 -29.19 -45.25 0.59
C ALA A 441 -30.02 -45.80 -0.60
N MET A 442 -29.63 -45.39 -1.82
CA MET A 442 -30.28 -45.88 -3.05
C MET A 442 -30.08 -47.38 -3.24
N LYS A 443 -28.96 -47.96 -2.82
CA LYS A 443 -28.60 -49.38 -3.02
C LYS A 443 -29.16 -50.31 -1.92
N LEU A 444 -29.77 -49.81 -0.85
CA LEU A 444 -30.34 -50.63 0.22
C LEU A 444 -31.48 -51.51 -0.35
N SER A 445 -31.42 -52.86 -0.04
CA SER A 445 -32.47 -53.77 -0.43
C SER A 445 -33.72 -53.59 0.44
N PRO A 446 -34.89 -53.46 -0.15
CA PRO A 446 -36.15 -53.33 0.60
C PRO A 446 -36.43 -54.54 1.54
N LEU A 447 -36.04 -55.73 1.10
CA LEU A 447 -36.20 -56.98 1.87
C LEU A 447 -35.34 -56.99 3.14
N THR A 448 -34.06 -56.60 3.01
CA THR A 448 -33.15 -56.52 4.16
C THR A 448 -33.52 -55.38 5.11
N ALA A 449 -34.07 -54.27 4.54
CA ALA A 449 -34.50 -53.12 5.33
C ALA A 449 -35.74 -53.38 6.21
N LEU A 450 -36.61 -54.33 5.80
CA LEU A 450 -37.82 -54.71 6.52
C LEU A 450 -37.63 -55.89 7.47
N ARG A 451 -36.55 -56.68 7.26
CA ARG A 451 -36.23 -57.90 8.04
C ARG A 451 -35.32 -57.68 9.25
N ASN A 452 -34.62 -56.58 9.31
CA ASN A 452 -33.81 -56.23 10.47
C ASN A 452 -34.70 -55.65 11.58
N ASP A 453 -34.97 -56.49 12.58
CA ASP A 453 -35.42 -56.07 13.90
C ASP A 453 -34.29 -55.49 14.73
#